data_0297beeae7122b675c9edd3166d93314
#
_entry.id   0297beeae7122b675c9edd3166d93314
#
_cell.length_a   1.000
_cell.length_b   1.000
_cell.length_c   1.000
_cell.angle_alpha   90.00
_cell.angle_beta   90.00
_cell.angle_gamma   90.00
#
_symmetry.space_group_name_H-M   'P 1'
#
loop_
_entity.id
_entity.type
_entity.pdbx_description
1 polymer ?
#
loop_
_entity_poly.entity_id
_entity_poly.type
_entity_poly.pdbx_seq_one_letter_code
_entity_poly.pdbx_strand_id
1 'polypeptide(L)'
;MHGYMNVEALKLTIETKEAHYWSRSRKAIWHKGKTSGFTQKVKEIRIDDDQDAVWITVDIGNGASCHVGYRSCFYRSVPMGKIENGRKVEMKFEEENKKFDPEVVYKGQPNPTKI
;
A
#
# COMPACT_ATOMS: atom_id res chain seq x y z
N MET A 1 -0.69 -4.29 0.32
CA MET A 1 0.22 -3.31 0.92
C MET A 1 0.23 -3.42 2.43
N HIS A 2 1.16 -2.77 3.08
CA HIS A 2 1.19 -2.59 4.53
C HIS A 2 0.98 -1.12 4.86
N GLY A 3 0.21 -0.83 5.90
CA GLY A 3 -0.04 0.54 6.35
C GLY A 3 -0.39 0.58 7.82
N TYR A 4 -0.56 1.78 8.34
CA TYR A 4 -0.96 1.99 9.72
C TYR A 4 -2.37 2.56 9.79
N MET A 5 -3.10 2.20 10.83
CA MET A 5 -4.41 2.77 11.12
C MET A 5 -4.46 3.22 12.57
N ASN A 6 -5.03 4.38 12.82
CA ASN A 6 -5.52 4.76 14.13
C ASN A 6 -7.02 4.46 14.20
N VAL A 7 -7.64 4.74 15.32
CA VAL A 7 -9.08 4.49 15.52
C VAL A 7 -9.93 5.22 14.49
N GLU A 8 -9.59 6.46 14.18
CA GLU A 8 -10.31 7.26 13.20
C GLU A 8 -10.20 6.69 11.79
N ALA A 9 -9.00 6.26 11.39
CA ALA A 9 -8.79 5.64 10.08
C ALA A 9 -9.58 4.33 9.94
N LEU A 10 -9.61 3.52 10.99
CA LEU A 10 -10.40 2.28 11.02
C LEU A 10 -11.90 2.59 10.92
N LYS A 11 -12.38 3.56 11.69
CA LYS A 11 -13.78 3.99 11.65
C LYS A 11 -14.19 4.45 10.25
N LEU A 12 -13.39 5.31 9.63
CA LEU A 12 -13.65 5.80 8.27
C LEU A 12 -13.64 4.65 7.25
N THR A 13 -12.72 3.69 7.40
CA THR A 13 -12.66 2.51 6.53
C THR A 13 -13.95 1.69 6.64
N ILE A 14 -14.46 1.48 7.85
CA ILE A 14 -15.70 0.73 8.07
C ILE A 14 -16.90 1.48 7.49
N GLU A 15 -17.01 2.77 7.74
CA GLU A 15 -18.16 3.58 7.33
C GLU A 15 -18.21 3.80 5.82
N THR A 16 -17.07 4.10 5.19
CA THR A 16 -17.01 4.43 3.77
C THR A 16 -16.84 3.21 2.88
N LYS A 17 -16.41 2.08 3.45
CA LYS A 17 -16.01 0.87 2.71
C LYS A 17 -14.82 1.10 1.76
N GLU A 18 -14.07 2.16 2.00
CA GLU A 18 -12.83 2.47 1.30
C GLU A 18 -11.69 2.60 2.31
N ALA A 19 -10.52 2.07 1.98
CA ALA A 19 -9.42 2.02 2.92
C ALA A 19 -8.86 3.40 3.25
N HIS A 20 -8.77 3.68 4.53
CA HIS A 20 -8.14 4.85 5.11
C HIS A 20 -7.01 4.39 6.03
N TYR A 21 -5.91 5.12 6.00
CA TYR A 21 -4.71 4.81 6.79
C TYR A 21 -4.29 6.02 7.60
N TRP A 22 -3.43 5.78 8.57
CA TRP A 22 -2.76 6.84 9.32
C TRP A 22 -1.35 7.01 8.78
N SER A 23 -1.04 8.19 8.26
CA SER A 23 0.33 8.53 7.87
C SER A 23 1.11 9.01 9.09
N ARG A 24 2.09 8.22 9.52
CA ARG A 24 2.92 8.57 10.68
C ARG A 24 3.82 9.77 10.42
N SER A 25 4.35 9.88 9.21
CA SER A 25 5.23 10.99 8.83
C SER A 25 4.49 12.31 8.68
N ARG A 26 3.28 12.27 8.12
CA ARG A 26 2.44 13.46 7.92
C ARG A 26 1.52 13.75 9.11
N LYS A 27 1.39 12.81 10.02
CA LYS A 27 0.47 12.88 11.18
C LYS A 27 -0.95 13.22 10.74
N ALA A 28 -1.44 12.51 9.74
CA ALA A 28 -2.75 12.76 9.14
C ALA A 28 -3.39 11.48 8.62
N ILE A 29 -4.73 11.51 8.52
CA ILE A 29 -5.50 10.47 7.86
C ILE A 29 -5.21 10.51 6.37
N TRP A 30 -5.00 9.35 5.79
CA TRP A 30 -4.76 9.17 4.37
C TRP A 30 -5.84 8.29 3.76
N HIS A 31 -6.71 8.88 2.95
CA HIS A 31 -7.67 8.16 2.14
C HIS A 31 -6.96 7.60 0.91
N LYS A 32 -6.76 6.28 0.88
CA LYS A 32 -6.03 5.61 -0.20
C LYS A 32 -6.77 5.83 -1.53
N GLY A 33 -6.04 6.39 -2.49
CA GLY A 33 -6.57 6.66 -3.82
C GLY A 33 -7.22 8.04 -4.01
N LYS A 34 -7.25 8.87 -2.98
CA LYS A 34 -7.83 10.23 -3.09
C LYS A 34 -7.16 11.04 -4.21
N THR A 35 -5.84 10.99 -4.32
CA THR A 35 -5.09 11.69 -5.36
C THR A 35 -4.93 10.86 -6.62
N SER A 36 -4.55 9.59 -6.48
CA SER A 36 -4.26 8.72 -7.62
C SER A 36 -5.50 8.21 -8.35
N GLY A 37 -6.66 8.22 -7.69
CA GLY A 37 -7.88 7.60 -8.19
C GLY A 37 -7.96 6.10 -7.95
N PHE A 38 -6.90 5.47 -7.43
CA PHE A 38 -6.84 4.03 -7.18
C PHE A 38 -7.23 3.72 -5.74
N THR A 39 -8.54 3.84 -5.46
CA THR A 39 -9.09 3.52 -4.14
C THR A 39 -9.04 2.02 -3.88
N GLN A 40 -9.10 1.65 -2.60
CA GLN A 40 -9.21 0.26 -2.18
C GLN A 40 -10.60 0.05 -1.60
N LYS A 41 -11.46 -0.63 -2.33
CA LYS A 41 -12.81 -0.99 -1.86
C LYS A 41 -12.72 -2.18 -0.93
N VAL A 42 -13.09 -1.98 0.32
CA VAL A 42 -12.97 -3.01 1.36
C VAL A 42 -14.11 -4.00 1.25
N LYS A 43 -13.77 -5.29 1.13
CA LYS A 43 -14.71 -6.40 1.07
C LYS A 43 -14.85 -7.10 2.40
N GLU A 44 -13.78 -7.15 3.18
CA GLU A 44 -13.76 -7.84 4.48
C GLU A 44 -12.69 -7.21 5.37
N ILE A 45 -12.95 -7.18 6.66
CA ILE A 45 -11.99 -6.80 7.68
C ILE A 45 -11.92 -7.94 8.69
N ARG A 46 -10.72 -8.45 8.93
CA ARG A 46 -10.45 -9.41 9.99
C ARG A 46 -9.53 -8.78 11.02
N ILE A 47 -9.73 -9.12 12.27
CA ILE A 47 -8.98 -8.57 13.40
C ILE A 47 -8.13 -9.68 13.99
N ASP A 48 -6.87 -9.37 14.27
CA ASP A 48 -5.92 -10.25 14.93
C ASP A 48 -6.39 -10.59 16.36
N ASP A 49 -5.94 -11.74 16.88
CA ASP A 49 -6.40 -12.26 18.18
C ASP A 49 -6.10 -11.33 19.36
N ASP A 50 -4.96 -10.63 19.33
CA ASP A 50 -4.62 -9.62 20.34
C ASP A 50 -5.07 -8.20 19.96
N GLN A 51 -5.78 -8.07 18.85
CA GLN A 51 -6.47 -6.85 18.41
C GLN A 51 -5.53 -5.66 18.13
N ASP A 52 -4.32 -5.94 17.71
CA ASP A 52 -3.34 -4.92 17.36
C ASP A 52 -3.10 -4.79 15.85
N ALA A 53 -3.68 -5.68 15.05
CA ALA A 53 -3.58 -5.66 13.60
C ALA A 53 -4.92 -6.01 12.95
N VAL A 54 -5.15 -5.47 11.76
CA VAL A 54 -6.29 -5.82 10.93
C VAL A 54 -5.80 -6.31 9.57
N TRP A 55 -6.51 -7.28 9.04
CA TRP A 55 -6.32 -7.79 7.68
C TRP A 55 -7.52 -7.37 6.86
N ILE A 56 -7.31 -6.53 5.86
CA ILE A 56 -8.40 -6.10 4.99
C ILE A 56 -8.25 -6.73 3.61
N THR A 57 -9.36 -7.27 3.10
CA THR A 57 -9.45 -7.73 1.72
C THR A 57 -10.09 -6.62 0.91
N VAL A 58 -9.44 -6.23 -0.18
CA VAL A 58 -9.86 -5.10 -1.00
C VAL A 58 -9.97 -5.47 -2.46
N ASP A 59 -10.89 -4.80 -3.16
CA ASP A 59 -10.98 -4.83 -4.61
C ASP A 59 -10.39 -3.54 -5.17
N ILE A 60 -9.37 -3.68 -5.98
CA ILE A 60 -8.71 -2.55 -6.65
C ILE A 60 -8.89 -2.56 -8.17
N GLY A 61 -9.68 -3.52 -8.69
CA GLY A 61 -9.88 -3.66 -10.13
C GLY A 61 -8.56 -3.84 -10.87
N ASN A 62 -8.33 -3.03 -11.89
CA ASN A 62 -7.06 -2.99 -12.64
C ASN A 62 -6.08 -1.94 -12.10
N GLY A 63 -6.32 -1.44 -10.89
CA GLY A 63 -5.52 -0.39 -10.28
C GLY A 63 -4.26 -0.88 -9.58
N ALA A 64 -3.69 0.01 -8.81
CA ALA A 64 -2.47 -0.22 -8.06
C ALA A 64 -2.60 0.24 -6.61
N SER A 65 -2.13 -0.56 -5.68
CA SER A 65 -2.04 -0.17 -4.27
C SER A 65 -0.73 0.55 -3.96
N CYS A 66 0.32 0.26 -4.69
CA CYS A 66 1.62 0.89 -4.47
C CYS A 66 1.67 2.28 -5.12
N HIS A 67 2.09 3.30 -4.35
CA HIS A 67 2.22 4.65 -4.88
C HIS A 67 3.36 4.79 -5.92
N VAL A 68 4.23 3.80 -6.03
CA VAL A 68 5.27 3.72 -7.07
C VAL A 68 4.68 3.30 -8.42
N GLY A 69 3.46 2.73 -8.41
CA GLY A 69 2.73 2.37 -9.62
C GLY A 69 2.48 0.88 -9.79
N TYR A 70 3.10 0.02 -9.01
CA TYR A 70 2.86 -1.42 -9.05
C TYR A 70 1.54 -1.78 -8.36
N ARG A 71 0.95 -2.90 -8.78
CA ARG A 71 -0.31 -3.39 -8.21
C ARG A 71 -0.17 -3.66 -6.71
N SER A 72 0.94 -4.27 -6.29
CA SER A 72 1.25 -4.54 -4.89
C SER A 72 2.50 -3.79 -4.46
N CYS A 73 2.52 -3.34 -3.21
CA CYS A 73 3.75 -2.84 -2.60
C CYS A 73 4.80 -3.94 -2.43
N PHE A 74 4.36 -5.20 -2.47
CA PHE A 74 5.22 -6.38 -2.34
C PHE A 74 5.57 -6.95 -3.73
N TYR A 75 5.99 -6.09 -4.65
CA TYR A 75 6.29 -6.45 -6.04
C TYR A 75 7.67 -7.07 -6.23
N ARG A 76 8.45 -7.20 -5.17
CA ARG A 76 9.80 -7.80 -5.21
C ARG A 76 9.87 -8.94 -4.22
N SER A 77 10.54 -10.02 -4.60
CA SER A 77 10.79 -11.15 -3.71
C SER A 77 12.28 -11.29 -3.39
N VAL A 78 12.55 -11.88 -2.23
CA VAL A 78 13.89 -12.17 -1.78
C VAL A 78 14.16 -13.65 -2.07
N PRO A 79 15.27 -13.99 -2.75
CA PRO A 79 15.63 -15.38 -2.96
C PRO A 79 15.84 -16.10 -1.63
N MET A 80 15.27 -17.29 -1.51
CA MET A 80 15.42 -18.13 -0.32
C MET A 80 16.67 -18.98 -0.43
N GLY A 81 17.28 -19.27 0.72
CA GLY A 81 18.43 -20.13 0.82
C GLY A 81 19.59 -19.50 1.56
N LYS A 82 20.77 -20.12 1.47
CA LYS A 82 21.96 -19.66 2.19
C LYS A 82 22.47 -18.35 1.61
N ILE A 83 22.69 -17.38 2.50
CA ILE A 83 23.32 -16.10 2.14
C ILE A 83 24.83 -16.25 2.32
N GLU A 84 25.59 -16.06 1.24
CA GLU A 84 27.05 -16.08 1.28
C GLU A 84 27.60 -14.72 1.71
N ASN A 85 28.63 -14.74 2.57
CA ASN A 85 29.27 -13.53 3.04
C ASN A 85 29.83 -12.70 1.88
N GLY A 86 29.56 -11.38 1.92
CA GLY A 86 30.04 -10.43 0.91
C GLY A 86 29.22 -10.42 -0.38
N ARG A 87 28.18 -11.25 -0.48
CA ARG A 87 27.28 -11.28 -1.64
C ARG A 87 26.08 -10.37 -1.42
N LYS A 88 25.77 -9.56 -2.42
CA LYS A 88 24.53 -8.77 -2.42
C LYS A 88 23.35 -9.70 -2.70
N VAL A 89 22.27 -9.52 -1.92
CA VAL A 89 21.00 -10.20 -2.19
C VAL A 89 20.29 -9.40 -3.29
N GLU A 90 20.05 -10.05 -4.43
CA GLU A 90 19.32 -9.45 -5.53
C GLU A 90 17.84 -9.82 -5.42
N MET A 91 16.97 -8.82 -5.32
CA MET A 91 15.53 -9.04 -5.30
C MET A 91 15.00 -9.25 -6.72
N LYS A 92 14.06 -10.21 -6.83
CA LYS A 92 13.39 -10.51 -8.10
C LYS A 92 12.10 -9.70 -8.18
N PHE A 93 11.86 -9.03 -9.31
CA PHE A 93 10.59 -8.38 -9.59
C PHE A 93 9.54 -9.42 -9.95
N GLU A 94 8.42 -9.40 -9.22
CA GLU A 94 7.27 -10.28 -9.44
C GLU A 94 6.21 -9.62 -10.33
N GLU A 95 6.32 -8.32 -10.58
CA GLU A 95 5.49 -7.57 -11.51
C GLU A 95 6.38 -6.90 -12.55
N GLU A 96 6.09 -7.11 -13.83
CA GLU A 96 6.91 -6.57 -14.91
C GLU A 96 6.66 -5.09 -15.16
N ASN A 97 5.40 -4.66 -15.06
CA ASN A 97 4.99 -3.32 -15.45
C ASN A 97 4.21 -2.60 -14.35
N LYS A 98 4.47 -1.32 -14.23
CA LYS A 98 3.65 -0.42 -13.41
C LYS A 98 2.28 -0.24 -14.05
N LYS A 99 1.26 -0.02 -13.20
CA LYS A 99 -0.11 0.29 -13.66
C LYS A 99 -0.29 1.77 -13.95
N PHE A 100 0.57 2.62 -13.39
CA PHE A 100 0.60 4.05 -13.68
C PHE A 100 2.02 4.61 -13.50
N ASP A 101 2.25 5.80 -14.08
CA ASP A 101 3.48 6.56 -13.88
C ASP A 101 3.28 7.58 -12.74
N PRO A 102 4.02 7.48 -11.61
CA PRO A 102 3.89 8.41 -10.50
C PRO A 102 4.15 9.88 -10.89
N GLU A 103 5.06 10.12 -11.83
CA GLU A 103 5.36 11.47 -12.30
C GLU A 103 4.14 12.14 -12.95
N VAL A 104 3.31 11.35 -13.63
CA VAL A 104 2.08 11.84 -14.26
C VAL A 104 0.96 11.99 -13.25
N VAL A 105 0.72 10.94 -12.45
CA VAL A 105 -0.41 10.88 -11.49
C VAL A 105 -0.28 11.95 -10.40
N TYR A 106 0.94 12.17 -9.90
CA TYR A 106 1.20 13.13 -8.82
C TYR A 106 1.72 14.48 -9.33
N LYS A 107 1.56 14.77 -10.62
CA LYS A 107 1.98 16.04 -11.20
C LYS A 107 1.26 17.20 -10.50
N GLY A 108 2.03 18.16 -9.99
CA GLY A 108 1.49 19.31 -9.26
C GLY A 108 1.01 19.00 -7.85
N GLN A 109 1.23 17.76 -7.37
CA GLN A 109 0.89 17.30 -6.02
C GLN A 109 2.14 16.76 -5.34
N PRO A 110 2.15 16.66 -3.99
CA PRO A 110 3.23 15.96 -3.30
C PRO A 110 3.35 14.53 -3.81
N ASN A 111 4.50 14.19 -4.39
CA ASN A 111 4.74 12.85 -4.91
C ASN A 111 5.25 11.95 -3.77
N PRO A 112 4.49 10.94 -3.34
CA PRO A 112 4.89 10.08 -2.21
C PRO A 112 6.10 9.19 -2.52
N THR A 113 6.53 9.08 -3.79
CA THR A 113 7.76 8.35 -4.14
C THR A 113 9.02 9.17 -3.89
N LYS A 114 8.88 10.49 -3.76
CA LYS A 114 9.97 11.43 -3.51
C LYS A 114 9.85 11.97 -2.08
N ILE A 115 10.49 11.28 -1.20
CA ILE A 115 10.49 11.66 0.23
C ILE A 115 11.76 12.43 0.53
#